data_47e19e26481d400e82dcf360016fb8bf
#
_entry.id   47e19e26481d400e82dcf360016fb8bf
#
_cell.length_a   1.000
_cell.length_b   1.000
_cell.length_c   1.000
_cell.angle_alpha   90.00
_cell.angle_beta   90.00
_cell.angle_gamma   90.00
#
_symmetry.space_group_name_H-M   'P 1'
#
loop_
_entity.id
_entity.type
_entity.pdbx_description
1 polymer ?
#
loop_
_entity_poly.entity_id
_entity_poly.type
_entity_poly.pdbx_seq_one_letter_code
_entity_poly.pdbx_strand_id
1 'polypeptide(L)'
;ALTVRNLFSAGLIGLLLVIALYHLARYLMRRTDLGSAWFTLLCVLVLVREFTLSRMADYYPYVPTDEIFSFLIRVEFLSFQMAGPAVMGFVGVVFPSVRYRVLTRLAWLASAPYILISIFMSIQAMSIVLKSYYLIMAAQILSTLVYLTYCGLRGRKYAWVGLFGCVVLALGATHDMFFAHGFQGSGYWTTYCFGVFVLVESYLLAAQSTHAFKQVEKSRLDNLEKIKAQM
;
A
#
# COMPACT_ATOMS: atom_id res chain seq x y z
N ALA A 1 -9.06 23.92 -15.00
CA ALA A 1 -9.15 22.49 -14.67
C ALA A 1 -7.78 21.84 -14.37
N LEU A 2 -6.75 22.06 -15.21
CA LEU A 2 -5.39 21.53 -15.00
C LEU A 2 -4.77 22.01 -13.68
N THR A 3 -4.90 23.29 -13.35
CA THR A 3 -4.32 23.90 -12.14
C THR A 3 -4.88 23.28 -10.85
N VAL A 4 -6.20 23.03 -10.80
CA VAL A 4 -6.85 22.42 -9.61
C VAL A 4 -6.39 20.98 -9.41
N ARG A 5 -6.29 20.20 -10.48
CA ARG A 5 -5.79 18.82 -10.41
C ARG A 5 -4.35 18.76 -9.90
N ASN A 6 -3.48 19.63 -10.42
CA ASN A 6 -2.08 19.68 -10.01
C ASN A 6 -1.91 20.11 -8.54
N LEU A 7 -2.72 21.06 -8.08
CA LEU A 7 -2.72 21.49 -6.68
C LEU A 7 -3.15 20.34 -5.75
N PHE A 8 -4.16 19.57 -6.18
CA PHE A 8 -4.63 18.40 -5.43
C PHE A 8 -3.57 17.28 -5.38
N SER A 9 -2.94 16.96 -6.52
CA SER A 9 -1.84 15.98 -6.58
C SER A 9 -0.66 16.42 -5.72
N ALA A 10 -0.28 17.69 -5.74
CA ALA A 10 0.79 18.22 -4.89
C ALA A 10 0.45 18.09 -3.39
N GLY A 11 -0.78 18.41 -3.01
CA GLY A 11 -1.27 18.23 -1.64
C GLY A 11 -1.23 16.77 -1.19
N LEU A 12 -1.65 15.84 -2.07
CA LEU A 12 -1.65 14.42 -1.79
C LEU A 12 -0.22 13.85 -1.69
N ILE A 13 0.70 14.27 -2.56
CA ILE A 13 2.13 13.92 -2.48
C ILE A 13 2.71 14.40 -1.15
N GLY A 14 2.43 15.62 -0.74
CA GLY A 14 2.87 16.17 0.55
C GLY A 14 2.32 15.36 1.74
N LEU A 15 1.04 15.02 1.71
CA LEU A 15 0.39 14.20 2.74
C LEU A 15 1.04 12.81 2.83
N LEU A 16 1.21 12.13 1.69
CA LEU A 16 1.83 10.80 1.63
C LEU A 16 3.28 10.82 2.13
N LEU A 17 4.03 11.86 1.79
CA LEU A 17 5.41 12.03 2.25
C LEU A 17 5.47 12.16 3.79
N VAL A 18 4.64 13.02 4.37
CA VAL A 18 4.59 13.21 5.83
C VAL A 18 4.22 11.90 6.54
N ILE A 19 3.22 11.18 6.03
CA ILE A 19 2.78 9.91 6.60
C ILE A 19 3.88 8.84 6.45
N ALA A 20 4.53 8.76 5.28
CA ALA A 20 5.65 7.84 5.06
C ALA A 20 6.79 8.10 6.05
N LEU A 21 7.18 9.36 6.23
CA LEU A 21 8.24 9.75 7.19
C LEU A 21 7.84 9.43 8.63
N TYR A 22 6.59 9.68 9.01
CA TYR A 22 6.10 9.34 10.35
C TYR A 22 6.20 7.83 10.62
N HIS A 23 5.71 6.98 9.71
CA HIS A 23 5.77 5.53 9.88
C HIS A 23 7.18 4.98 9.77
N LEU A 24 8.04 5.59 8.94
CA LEU A 24 9.45 5.28 8.88
C LEU A 24 10.14 5.56 10.22
N ALA A 25 9.91 6.74 10.80
CA ALA A 25 10.44 7.09 12.12
C ALA A 25 9.97 6.10 13.19
N ARG A 26 8.70 5.73 13.22
CA ARG A 26 8.17 4.69 14.11
C ARG A 26 8.90 3.37 13.96
N TYR A 27 9.09 2.91 12.72
CA TYR A 27 9.83 1.67 12.46
C TYR A 27 11.31 1.79 12.89
N LEU A 28 11.97 2.91 12.65
CA LEU A 28 13.36 3.14 13.07
C LEU A 28 13.51 3.14 14.59
N MET A 29 12.56 3.73 15.31
CA MET A 29 12.51 3.70 16.78
C MET A 29 12.17 2.31 17.33
N ARG A 30 11.35 1.54 16.60
CA ARG A 30 10.91 0.22 17.03
C ARG A 30 10.98 -0.77 15.87
N ARG A 31 12.14 -1.36 15.66
CA ARG A 31 12.44 -2.31 14.56
C ARG A 31 11.52 -3.54 14.49
N THR A 32 10.80 -3.83 15.56
CA THR A 32 9.80 -4.92 15.62
C THR A 32 8.43 -4.50 15.05
N ASP A 33 8.20 -3.21 14.80
CA ASP A 33 6.96 -2.70 14.20
C ASP A 33 6.99 -2.85 12.65
N LEU A 34 6.89 -4.10 12.20
CA LEU A 34 6.87 -4.43 10.77
C LEU A 34 5.63 -3.84 10.05
N GLY A 35 4.54 -3.57 10.78
CA GLY A 35 3.35 -2.91 10.22
C GLY A 35 3.69 -1.52 9.68
N SER A 36 4.42 -0.72 10.48
CA SER A 36 4.90 0.60 10.05
C SER A 36 5.88 0.52 8.88
N ALA A 37 6.75 -0.50 8.83
CA ALA A 37 7.66 -0.68 7.69
C ALA A 37 6.92 -0.96 6.37
N TRP A 38 5.96 -1.89 6.37
CA TRP A 38 5.14 -2.19 5.19
C TRP A 38 4.29 -1.00 4.77
N PHE A 39 3.75 -0.27 5.73
CA PHE A 39 2.95 0.92 5.45
C PHE A 39 3.79 2.06 4.85
N THR A 40 5.01 2.27 5.35
CA THR A 40 5.98 3.18 4.72
C THR A 40 6.26 2.80 3.27
N LEU A 41 6.52 1.52 3.01
CA LEU A 41 6.75 1.04 1.65
C LEU A 41 5.56 1.35 0.73
N LEU A 42 4.33 1.08 1.19
CA LEU A 42 3.11 1.40 0.43
C LEU A 42 2.99 2.89 0.12
N CYS A 43 3.20 3.76 1.12
CA CYS A 43 3.14 5.21 0.92
C CYS A 43 4.20 5.67 -0.11
N VAL A 44 5.42 5.13 -0.05
CA VAL A 44 6.48 5.44 -1.00
C VAL A 44 6.13 4.97 -2.42
N LEU A 45 5.62 3.76 -2.58
CA LEU A 45 5.22 3.24 -3.90
C LEU A 45 4.14 4.10 -4.56
N VAL A 46 3.12 4.52 -3.78
CA VAL A 46 2.04 5.37 -4.31
C VAL A 46 2.51 6.80 -4.53
N LEU A 47 3.38 7.34 -3.66
CA LEU A 47 4.00 8.66 -3.83
C LEU A 47 4.77 8.72 -5.15
N VAL A 48 5.62 7.73 -5.41
CA VAL A 48 6.39 7.61 -6.64
C VAL A 48 5.46 7.52 -7.85
N ARG A 49 4.43 6.69 -7.78
CA ARG A 49 3.43 6.56 -8.84
C ARG A 49 2.68 7.87 -9.11
N GLU A 50 2.23 8.56 -8.06
CA GLU A 50 1.54 9.85 -8.22
C GLU A 50 2.45 10.90 -8.84
N PHE A 51 3.71 10.94 -8.42
CA PHE A 51 4.69 11.85 -9.01
C PHE A 51 4.87 11.62 -10.52
N THR A 52 4.91 10.36 -10.96
CA THR A 52 5.03 10.01 -12.38
C THR A 52 3.74 10.29 -13.17
N LEU A 53 2.57 9.96 -12.62
CA LEU A 53 1.28 10.13 -13.28
C LEU A 53 0.79 11.58 -13.33
N SER A 54 1.13 12.41 -12.34
CA SER A 54 0.71 13.81 -12.29
C SER A 54 1.42 14.70 -13.31
N ARG A 55 2.37 14.14 -14.08
CA ARG A 55 3.22 14.89 -15.01
C ARG A 55 3.91 16.09 -14.36
N MET A 56 4.22 16.00 -13.06
CA MET A 56 5.00 17.06 -12.40
C MET A 56 6.39 17.22 -13.04
N ALA A 57 6.91 16.17 -13.68
CA ALA A 57 8.11 16.23 -14.48
C ALA A 57 8.01 17.20 -15.67
N ASP A 58 6.81 17.44 -16.22
CA ASP A 58 6.60 18.37 -17.34
C ASP A 58 6.80 19.86 -16.95
N TYR A 59 6.81 20.16 -15.64
CA TYR A 59 7.09 21.51 -15.13
C TYR A 59 8.59 21.81 -14.95
N TYR A 60 9.45 20.83 -15.12
CA TYR A 60 10.88 21.09 -15.14
C TYR A 60 11.27 21.72 -16.47
N PRO A 61 12.06 22.82 -16.47
CA PRO A 61 12.42 23.57 -17.68
C PRO A 61 13.31 22.79 -18.67
N TYR A 62 13.77 21.61 -18.28
CA TYR A 62 14.47 20.69 -19.15
C TYR A 62 13.50 19.64 -19.66
N VAL A 63 13.22 19.65 -20.94
CA VAL A 63 12.46 18.59 -21.64
C VAL A 63 13.11 17.25 -21.26
N PRO A 64 12.34 16.29 -20.73
CA PRO A 64 12.89 14.99 -20.40
C PRO A 64 13.51 14.38 -21.65
N THR A 65 14.76 13.98 -21.60
CA THR A 65 15.36 13.15 -22.66
C THR A 65 14.59 11.84 -22.72
N ASP A 66 14.63 11.15 -23.86
CA ASP A 66 13.98 9.83 -24.02
C ASP A 66 14.37 8.86 -22.91
N GLU A 67 15.59 9.00 -22.38
CA GLU A 67 16.09 8.19 -21.25
C GLU A 67 15.35 8.48 -19.95
N ILE A 68 15.13 9.77 -19.61
CA ILE A 68 14.40 10.17 -18.39
C ILE A 68 12.93 9.71 -18.50
N PHE A 69 12.33 9.89 -19.66
CA PHE A 69 10.96 9.43 -19.90
C PHE A 69 10.85 7.91 -19.75
N SER A 70 11.78 7.17 -20.34
CA SER A 70 11.87 5.71 -20.22
C SER A 70 12.06 5.27 -18.78
N PHE A 71 12.89 5.97 -18.01
CA PHE A 71 13.10 5.72 -16.59
C PHE A 71 11.81 5.94 -15.77
N LEU A 72 11.11 7.06 -15.97
CA LEU A 72 9.87 7.38 -15.25
C LEU A 72 8.78 6.32 -15.52
N ILE A 73 8.62 5.87 -16.76
CA ILE A 73 7.69 4.80 -17.09
C ILE A 73 8.06 3.50 -16.37
N ARG A 74 9.34 3.12 -16.34
CA ARG A 74 9.78 1.91 -15.62
C ARG A 74 9.46 2.00 -14.13
N VAL A 75 9.72 3.13 -13.51
CA VAL A 75 9.45 3.38 -12.10
C VAL A 75 7.93 3.32 -11.81
N GLU A 76 7.10 3.83 -12.71
CA GLU A 76 5.64 3.72 -12.61
C GLU A 76 5.19 2.24 -12.64
N PHE A 77 5.65 1.45 -13.62
CA PHE A 77 5.32 0.02 -13.70
C PHE A 77 5.80 -0.76 -12.48
N LEU A 78 7.03 -0.50 -12.02
CA LEU A 78 7.59 -1.13 -10.83
C LEU A 78 6.75 -0.84 -9.58
N SER A 79 6.40 0.43 -9.37
CA SER A 79 5.57 0.83 -8.22
C SER A 79 4.21 0.13 -8.24
N PHE A 80 3.59 0.00 -9.40
CA PHE A 80 2.33 -0.69 -9.59
C PHE A 80 2.44 -2.20 -9.30
N GLN A 81 3.48 -2.86 -9.83
CA GLN A 81 3.70 -4.30 -9.66
C GLN A 81 4.06 -4.69 -8.22
N MET A 82 4.70 -3.80 -7.48
CA MET A 82 5.05 -4.03 -6.08
C MET A 82 3.89 -3.70 -5.11
N ALA A 83 2.93 -2.87 -5.51
CA ALA A 83 1.86 -2.41 -4.62
C ALA A 83 0.98 -3.57 -4.10
N GLY A 84 0.55 -4.49 -4.97
CA GLY A 84 -0.30 -5.61 -4.59
C GLY A 84 0.33 -6.53 -3.54
N PRO A 85 1.54 -7.10 -3.78
CA PRO A 85 2.24 -7.90 -2.78
C PRO A 85 2.57 -7.11 -1.50
N ALA A 86 2.82 -5.80 -1.59
CA ALA A 86 3.08 -4.96 -0.43
C ALA A 86 1.83 -4.78 0.45
N VAL A 87 0.64 -4.57 -0.15
CA VAL A 87 -0.65 -4.58 0.60
C VAL A 87 -0.85 -5.92 1.30
N MET A 88 -0.58 -7.05 0.61
CA MET A 88 -0.67 -8.37 1.23
C MET A 88 0.33 -8.53 2.38
N GLY A 89 1.56 -8.01 2.23
CA GLY A 89 2.56 -7.99 3.31
C GLY A 89 2.09 -7.21 4.52
N PHE A 90 1.55 -6.01 4.31
CA PHE A 90 0.97 -5.18 5.35
C PHE A 90 -0.17 -5.90 6.10
N VAL A 91 -1.16 -6.39 5.38
CA VAL A 91 -2.31 -7.12 5.95
C VAL A 91 -1.86 -8.39 6.70
N GLY A 92 -0.85 -9.09 6.18
CA GLY A 92 -0.29 -10.29 6.81
C GLY A 92 0.45 -10.03 8.13
N VAL A 93 0.96 -8.81 8.33
CA VAL A 93 1.56 -8.38 9.61
C VAL A 93 0.49 -7.90 10.58
N VAL A 94 -0.48 -7.13 10.11
CA VAL A 94 -1.59 -6.60 10.93
C VAL A 94 -2.52 -7.71 11.42
N PHE A 95 -2.79 -8.70 10.57
CA PHE A 95 -3.64 -9.87 10.87
C PHE A 95 -2.85 -11.18 10.66
N PRO A 96 -1.95 -11.57 11.58
CA PRO A 96 -1.02 -12.66 11.35
C PRO A 96 -1.72 -14.01 11.18
N SER A 97 -1.34 -14.73 10.10
CA SER A 97 -1.75 -16.12 9.83
C SER A 97 -0.67 -16.82 9.01
N VAL A 98 -0.42 -18.09 9.32
CA VAL A 98 0.57 -18.89 8.58
C VAL A 98 0.14 -19.06 7.13
N ARG A 99 -1.14 -19.36 6.88
CA ARG A 99 -1.68 -19.56 5.52
C ARG A 99 -1.58 -18.28 4.68
N TYR A 100 -1.93 -17.15 5.26
CA TYR A 100 -1.87 -15.87 4.54
C TYR A 100 -0.42 -15.42 4.27
N ARG A 101 0.51 -15.75 5.15
CA ARG A 101 1.94 -15.51 4.92
C ARG A 101 2.47 -16.30 3.72
N VAL A 102 2.02 -17.54 3.52
CA VAL A 102 2.34 -18.32 2.32
C VAL A 102 1.77 -17.66 1.06
N LEU A 103 0.49 -17.21 1.11
CA LEU A 103 -0.12 -16.48 -0.01
C LEU A 103 0.65 -15.20 -0.36
N THR A 104 1.10 -14.45 0.65
CA THR A 104 1.93 -13.26 0.43
C THR A 104 3.25 -13.60 -0.26
N ARG A 105 3.91 -14.69 0.13
CA ARG A 105 5.14 -15.15 -0.54
C ARG A 105 4.87 -15.55 -2.00
N LEU A 106 3.78 -16.26 -2.25
CA LEU A 106 3.36 -16.62 -3.59
C LEU A 106 3.04 -15.38 -4.44
N ALA A 107 2.43 -14.36 -3.85
CA ALA A 107 2.17 -13.08 -4.52
C ALA A 107 3.47 -12.39 -4.96
N TRP A 108 4.50 -12.36 -4.10
CA TRP A 108 5.82 -11.84 -4.47
C TRP A 108 6.48 -12.66 -5.58
N LEU A 109 6.43 -14.01 -5.49
CA LEU A 109 6.96 -14.89 -6.52
C LEU A 109 6.24 -14.72 -7.87
N ALA A 110 4.91 -14.58 -7.85
CA ALA A 110 4.13 -14.34 -9.06
C ALA A 110 4.40 -12.94 -9.67
N SER A 111 4.71 -11.93 -8.86
CA SER A 111 5.05 -10.58 -9.33
C SER A 111 6.51 -10.46 -9.80
N ALA A 112 7.42 -11.30 -9.29
CA ALA A 112 8.86 -11.21 -9.57
C ALA A 112 9.21 -11.22 -11.07
N PRO A 113 8.66 -12.11 -11.93
CA PRO A 113 8.96 -12.10 -13.36
C PRO A 113 8.59 -10.76 -14.01
N TYR A 114 7.47 -10.16 -13.62
CA TYR A 114 6.99 -8.90 -14.16
C TYR A 114 7.88 -7.73 -13.72
N ILE A 115 8.31 -7.73 -12.46
CA ILE A 115 9.30 -6.78 -11.94
C ILE A 115 10.60 -6.87 -12.72
N LEU A 116 11.11 -8.07 -12.97
CA LEU A 116 12.33 -8.27 -13.76
C LEU A 116 12.15 -7.78 -15.20
N ILE A 117 11.01 -8.06 -15.84
CA ILE A 117 10.70 -7.56 -17.18
C ILE A 117 10.71 -6.03 -17.18
N SER A 118 10.13 -5.39 -16.16
CA SER A 118 10.09 -3.92 -16.07
C SER A 118 11.48 -3.29 -15.86
N ILE A 119 12.43 -4.02 -15.29
CA ILE A 119 13.81 -3.55 -15.12
C ILE A 119 14.62 -3.70 -16.41
N PHE A 120 14.52 -4.85 -17.09
CA PHE A 120 15.49 -5.24 -18.14
C PHE A 120 14.95 -5.14 -19.56
N MET A 121 13.63 -5.16 -19.77
CA MET A 121 13.04 -5.22 -21.10
C MET A 121 12.66 -3.84 -21.67
N SER A 122 12.29 -3.79 -22.96
CA SER A 122 11.80 -2.58 -23.60
C SER A 122 10.43 -2.17 -23.09
N ILE A 123 10.08 -0.88 -23.20
CA ILE A 123 8.77 -0.35 -22.80
C ILE A 123 7.62 -1.07 -23.53
N GLN A 124 7.83 -1.43 -24.81
CA GLN A 124 6.83 -2.16 -25.58
C GLN A 124 6.55 -3.55 -24.98
N ALA A 125 7.61 -4.31 -24.61
CA ALA A 125 7.46 -5.60 -23.94
C ALA A 125 6.75 -5.46 -22.60
N MET A 126 7.10 -4.43 -21.81
CA MET A 126 6.42 -4.12 -20.53
C MET A 126 4.93 -3.90 -20.73
N SER A 127 4.52 -3.11 -21.72
CA SER A 127 3.11 -2.79 -21.99
C SER A 127 2.30 -4.01 -22.41
N ILE A 128 2.89 -4.93 -23.17
CA ILE A 128 2.25 -6.19 -23.56
C ILE A 128 2.02 -7.08 -22.34
N VAL A 129 3.04 -7.22 -21.52
CA VAL A 129 3.02 -8.10 -20.35
C VAL A 129 2.16 -7.54 -19.21
N LEU A 130 1.96 -6.22 -19.15
CA LEU A 130 1.11 -5.57 -18.15
C LEU A 130 -0.33 -6.12 -18.16
N LYS A 131 -0.87 -6.43 -19.33
CA LYS A 131 -2.23 -6.98 -19.44
C LYS A 131 -2.41 -8.30 -18.69
N SER A 132 -1.39 -9.18 -18.74
CA SER A 132 -1.40 -10.43 -17.98
C SER A 132 -1.19 -10.20 -16.48
N TYR A 133 -0.44 -9.15 -16.09
CA TYR A 133 -0.25 -8.80 -14.70
C TYR A 133 -1.56 -8.37 -14.00
N TYR A 134 -2.50 -7.78 -14.73
CA TYR A 134 -3.81 -7.43 -14.15
C TYR A 134 -4.56 -8.63 -13.56
N LEU A 135 -4.41 -9.82 -14.14
CA LEU A 135 -5.00 -11.05 -13.57
C LEU A 135 -4.36 -11.41 -12.23
N ILE A 136 -3.04 -11.26 -12.11
CA ILE A 136 -2.32 -11.50 -10.86
C ILE A 136 -2.77 -10.48 -9.81
N MET A 137 -2.87 -9.22 -10.18
CA MET A 137 -3.34 -8.16 -9.28
C MET A 137 -4.78 -8.41 -8.82
N ALA A 138 -5.67 -8.80 -9.72
CA ALA A 138 -7.05 -9.16 -9.38
C ALA A 138 -7.11 -10.32 -8.36
N ALA A 139 -6.27 -11.36 -8.55
CA ALA A 139 -6.16 -12.48 -7.62
C ALA A 139 -5.62 -12.03 -6.24
N GLN A 140 -4.65 -11.11 -6.20
CA GLN A 140 -4.11 -10.54 -4.97
C GLN A 140 -5.15 -9.70 -4.23
N ILE A 141 -5.91 -8.85 -4.93
CA ILE A 141 -7.02 -8.07 -4.38
C ILE A 141 -8.07 -9.03 -3.80
N LEU A 142 -8.54 -9.99 -4.57
CA LEU A 142 -9.57 -10.93 -4.15
C LEU A 142 -9.13 -11.74 -2.92
N SER A 143 -7.91 -12.27 -2.92
CA SER A 143 -7.37 -13.03 -1.79
C SER A 143 -7.27 -12.20 -0.51
N THR A 144 -6.93 -10.91 -0.63
CA THR A 144 -6.87 -9.98 0.50
C THR A 144 -8.24 -9.68 1.06
N LEU A 145 -9.23 -9.39 0.20
CA LEU A 145 -10.61 -9.12 0.62
C LEU A 145 -11.25 -10.34 1.29
N VAL A 146 -11.09 -11.54 0.71
CA VAL A 146 -11.58 -12.80 1.28
C VAL A 146 -10.93 -13.06 2.64
N TYR A 147 -9.62 -12.83 2.77
CA TYR A 147 -8.92 -13.03 4.03
C TYR A 147 -9.39 -12.06 5.12
N LEU A 148 -9.54 -10.76 4.81
CA LEU A 148 -10.02 -9.77 5.78
C LEU A 148 -11.47 -10.03 6.18
N THR A 149 -12.33 -10.43 5.25
CA THR A 149 -13.70 -10.86 5.54
C THR A 149 -13.70 -12.07 6.51
N TYR A 150 -12.88 -13.07 6.24
CA TYR A 150 -12.70 -14.21 7.15
C TYR A 150 -12.25 -13.76 8.55
N CYS A 151 -11.28 -12.84 8.64
CA CYS A 151 -10.84 -12.27 9.91
C CYS A 151 -11.96 -11.53 10.64
N GLY A 152 -12.77 -10.75 9.92
CA GLY A 152 -13.95 -10.05 10.46
C GLY A 152 -15.00 -10.99 11.02
N LEU A 153 -15.34 -12.04 10.27
CA LEU A 153 -16.30 -13.08 10.70
C LEU A 153 -15.79 -13.88 11.92
N ARG A 154 -14.46 -13.99 12.08
CA ARG A 154 -13.83 -14.60 13.26
C ARG A 154 -13.72 -13.65 14.46
N GLY A 155 -14.31 -12.46 14.38
CA GLY A 155 -14.34 -11.48 15.47
C GLY A 155 -12.97 -10.82 15.75
N ARG A 156 -12.01 -10.86 14.81
CA ARG A 156 -10.75 -10.15 15.00
C ARG A 156 -11.00 -8.64 15.03
N LYS A 157 -10.50 -8.00 16.10
CA LYS A 157 -10.64 -6.54 16.27
C LYS A 157 -10.10 -5.80 15.05
N TYR A 158 -10.82 -4.78 14.64
CA TYR A 158 -10.47 -3.89 13.53
C TYR A 158 -10.40 -4.53 12.12
N ALA A 159 -10.73 -5.82 11.96
CA ALA A 159 -10.70 -6.46 10.65
C ALA A 159 -11.68 -5.83 9.64
N TRP A 160 -12.85 -5.39 10.11
CA TRP A 160 -13.82 -4.66 9.28
C TRP A 160 -13.32 -3.28 8.86
N VAL A 161 -12.53 -2.61 9.71
CA VAL A 161 -11.91 -1.33 9.38
C VAL A 161 -10.87 -1.52 8.27
N GLY A 162 -9.98 -2.51 8.42
CA GLY A 162 -9.00 -2.86 7.38
C GLY A 162 -9.67 -3.33 6.09
N LEU A 163 -10.76 -4.09 6.17
CA LEU A 163 -11.55 -4.49 5.00
C LEU A 163 -12.11 -3.28 4.27
N PHE A 164 -12.67 -2.30 4.98
CA PHE A 164 -13.19 -1.08 4.37
C PHE A 164 -12.10 -0.33 3.59
N GLY A 165 -10.92 -0.12 4.20
CA GLY A 165 -9.79 0.52 3.52
C GLY A 165 -9.36 -0.25 2.26
N CYS A 166 -9.24 -1.57 2.36
CA CYS A 166 -8.88 -2.41 1.21
C CYS A 166 -9.95 -2.44 0.11
N VAL A 167 -11.25 -2.38 0.45
CA VAL A 167 -12.34 -2.29 -0.54
C VAL A 167 -12.25 -0.98 -1.31
N VAL A 168 -12.06 0.15 -0.62
CA VAL A 168 -11.91 1.45 -1.28
C VAL A 168 -10.71 1.44 -2.23
N LEU A 169 -9.57 0.90 -1.78
CA LEU A 169 -8.39 0.78 -2.64
C LEU A 169 -8.63 -0.15 -3.84
N ALA A 170 -9.31 -1.26 -3.63
CA ALA A 170 -9.66 -2.22 -4.69
C ALA A 170 -10.57 -1.60 -5.76
N LEU A 171 -11.54 -0.78 -5.36
CA LEU A 171 -12.43 -0.05 -6.27
C LEU A 171 -11.62 0.93 -7.14
N GLY A 172 -10.70 1.70 -6.55
CA GLY A 172 -9.81 2.58 -7.29
C GLY A 172 -8.92 1.82 -8.27
N ALA A 173 -8.27 0.74 -7.83
CA ALA A 173 -7.41 -0.08 -8.68
C ALA A 173 -8.19 -0.73 -9.83
N THR A 174 -9.39 -1.25 -9.57
CA THR A 174 -10.26 -1.84 -10.61
C THR A 174 -10.69 -0.78 -11.62
N HIS A 175 -11.08 0.41 -11.16
CA HIS A 175 -11.41 1.53 -12.05
C HIS A 175 -10.23 1.88 -12.97
N ASP A 176 -9.01 1.98 -12.43
CA ASP A 176 -7.82 2.32 -13.20
C ASP A 176 -7.46 1.23 -14.22
N MET A 177 -7.69 -0.04 -13.89
CA MET A 177 -7.53 -1.16 -14.83
C MET A 177 -8.49 -1.04 -16.02
N PHE A 178 -9.76 -0.70 -15.79
CA PHE A 178 -10.74 -0.46 -16.84
C PHE A 178 -10.38 0.77 -17.68
N PHE A 179 -9.98 1.86 -17.03
CA PHE A 179 -9.53 3.07 -17.71
C PHE A 179 -8.32 2.81 -18.62
N ALA A 180 -7.34 2.03 -18.17
CA ALA A 180 -6.16 1.64 -18.95
C ALA A 180 -6.51 0.76 -20.18
N HIS A 181 -7.67 0.09 -20.17
CA HIS A 181 -8.18 -0.68 -21.31
C HIS A 181 -9.06 0.13 -22.26
N GLY A 182 -9.14 1.45 -22.09
CA GLY A 182 -9.88 2.36 -22.98
C GLY A 182 -11.37 2.45 -22.68
N PHE A 183 -11.86 1.90 -21.57
CA PHE A 183 -13.21 2.20 -21.12
C PHE A 183 -13.28 3.66 -20.65
N GLN A 184 -14.39 4.35 -21.00
CA GLN A 184 -14.57 5.77 -20.66
C GLN A 184 -14.47 5.97 -19.14
N GLY A 185 -13.64 6.94 -18.72
CA GLY A 185 -13.44 7.28 -17.33
C GLY A 185 -12.80 8.65 -17.16
N SER A 186 -12.84 9.18 -15.95
CA SER A 186 -12.37 10.52 -15.58
C SER A 186 -10.91 10.56 -15.09
N GLY A 187 -10.06 9.65 -15.54
CA GLY A 187 -8.63 9.56 -15.12
C GLY A 187 -8.37 8.50 -14.07
N TYR A 188 -7.18 8.50 -13.50
CA TYR A 188 -6.76 7.51 -12.49
C TYR A 188 -7.30 7.86 -11.11
N TRP A 189 -7.98 6.90 -10.47
CA TRP A 189 -8.64 7.06 -9.16
C TRP A 189 -7.91 6.36 -8.02
N THR A 190 -7.01 5.42 -8.33
CA THR A 190 -6.30 4.64 -7.30
C THR A 190 -5.62 5.54 -6.27
N THR A 191 -5.03 6.66 -6.68
CA THR A 191 -4.31 7.53 -5.77
C THR A 191 -5.23 8.21 -4.76
N TYR A 192 -6.42 8.63 -5.19
CA TYR A 192 -7.44 9.20 -4.28
C TYR A 192 -7.98 8.16 -3.30
N CYS A 193 -8.29 6.96 -3.81
CA CYS A 193 -8.70 5.83 -2.98
C CYS A 193 -7.59 5.41 -2.01
N PHE A 194 -6.33 5.52 -2.42
CA PHE A 194 -5.19 5.27 -1.54
C PHE A 194 -5.09 6.32 -0.42
N GLY A 195 -5.41 7.58 -0.67
CA GLY A 195 -5.50 8.60 0.38
C GLY A 195 -6.50 8.19 1.47
N VAL A 196 -7.68 7.71 1.10
CA VAL A 196 -8.67 7.18 2.05
C VAL A 196 -8.14 5.93 2.77
N PHE A 197 -7.54 4.99 2.03
CA PHE A 197 -6.92 3.81 2.60
C PHE A 197 -5.88 4.17 3.66
N VAL A 198 -5.00 5.13 3.37
CA VAL A 198 -3.96 5.60 4.29
C VAL A 198 -4.54 6.13 5.59
N LEU A 199 -5.60 6.92 5.54
CA LEU A 199 -6.26 7.45 6.74
C LEU A 199 -6.87 6.31 7.59
N VAL A 200 -7.56 5.38 6.95
CA VAL A 200 -8.20 4.23 7.60
C VAL A 200 -7.16 3.32 8.26
N GLU A 201 -6.08 2.99 7.56
CA GLU A 201 -5.06 2.08 8.06
C GLU A 201 -4.14 2.75 9.11
N SER A 202 -3.92 4.07 9.00
CA SER A 202 -3.24 4.84 10.06
C SER A 202 -4.03 4.81 11.36
N TYR A 203 -5.36 4.96 11.29
CA TYR A 203 -6.23 4.80 12.45
C TYR A 203 -6.13 3.38 13.02
N LEU A 204 -6.17 2.36 12.17
CA LEU A 204 -6.06 0.97 12.58
C LEU A 204 -4.74 0.69 13.31
N LEU A 205 -3.61 1.14 12.77
CA LEU A 205 -2.29 0.99 13.41
C LEU A 205 -2.21 1.74 14.75
N ALA A 206 -2.78 2.94 14.84
CA ALA A 206 -2.85 3.71 16.07
C ALA A 206 -3.69 2.99 17.14
N ALA A 207 -4.87 2.48 16.76
CA ALA A 207 -5.78 1.77 17.64
C ALA A 207 -5.16 0.46 18.18
N GLN A 208 -4.46 -0.30 17.31
CA GLN A 208 -3.73 -1.50 17.74
C GLN A 208 -2.59 -1.19 18.71
N SER A 209 -1.82 -0.14 18.44
CA SER A 209 -0.73 0.31 19.34
C SER A 209 -1.27 0.67 20.71
N THR A 210 -2.32 1.48 20.77
CA THR A 210 -2.96 1.90 22.02
C THR A 210 -3.49 0.70 22.82
N HIS A 211 -4.09 -0.28 22.14
CA HIS A 211 -4.58 -1.48 22.79
C HIS A 211 -3.43 -2.32 23.37
N ALA A 212 -2.33 -2.47 22.62
CA ALA A 212 -1.15 -3.19 23.10
C ALA A 212 -0.52 -2.51 24.33
N PHE A 213 -0.44 -1.18 24.35
CA PHE A 213 0.05 -0.43 25.51
C PHE A 213 -0.82 -0.65 26.75
N LYS A 214 -2.14 -0.57 26.62
CA LYS A 214 -3.06 -0.82 27.74
C LYS A 214 -2.94 -2.24 28.29
N GLN A 215 -2.69 -3.24 27.45
CA GLN A 215 -2.49 -4.62 27.92
C GLN A 215 -1.19 -4.77 28.69
N VAL A 216 -0.09 -4.17 28.23
CA VAL A 216 1.20 -4.20 28.93
C VAL A 216 1.10 -3.49 30.29
N GLU A 217 0.46 -2.34 30.34
CA GLU A 217 0.25 -1.59 31.58
C GLU A 217 -0.56 -2.39 32.60
N LYS A 218 -1.68 -2.97 32.15
CA LYS A 218 -2.49 -3.86 33.02
C LYS A 218 -1.67 -5.03 33.57
N SER A 219 -0.91 -5.72 32.72
CA SER A 219 -0.07 -6.83 33.13
C SER A 219 1.02 -6.42 34.12
N ARG A 220 1.57 -5.21 34.00
CA ARG A 220 2.52 -4.64 34.99
C ARG A 220 1.86 -4.40 36.33
N LEU A 221 0.67 -3.82 36.36
CA LEU A 221 -0.09 -3.58 37.60
C LEU A 221 -0.42 -4.89 38.31
N ASP A 222 -0.95 -5.88 37.55
CA ASP A 222 -1.27 -7.21 38.09
C ASP A 222 -0.03 -7.89 38.71
N ASN A 223 1.15 -7.75 38.11
CA ASN A 223 2.39 -8.29 38.63
C ASN A 223 2.86 -7.56 39.92
N LEU A 224 2.71 -6.22 39.96
CA LEU A 224 3.06 -5.45 41.17
C LEU A 224 2.14 -5.80 42.34
N GLU A 225 0.85 -6.01 42.10
CA GLU A 225 -0.09 -6.46 43.15
C GLU A 225 0.29 -7.87 43.69
N LYS A 226 0.67 -8.79 42.80
CA LYS A 226 1.12 -10.13 43.21
C LYS A 226 2.38 -10.05 44.07
N ILE A 227 3.36 -9.21 43.73
CA ILE A 227 4.59 -9.04 44.52
C ILE A 227 4.27 -8.45 45.90
N LYS A 228 3.38 -7.45 45.99
CA LYS A 228 2.94 -6.87 47.27
C LYS A 228 2.22 -7.87 48.16
N ALA A 229 1.43 -8.79 47.58
CA ALA A 229 0.72 -9.82 48.35
C ALA A 229 1.63 -10.94 48.88
N GLN A 230 2.87 -11.06 48.37
CA GLN A 230 3.85 -12.06 48.79
C GLN A 230 4.83 -11.52 49.83
N MET A 231 4.87 -10.21 50.07
CA MET A 231 5.65 -9.56 51.14
C MET A 231 4.84 -9.38 52.40
#